data_72af6f325e1aa1f148311b3f1c0fba2b
#
_entry.id   72af6f325e1aa1f148311b3f1c0fba2b
#
_cell.length_a   1.000
_cell.length_b   1.000
_cell.length_c   1.000
_cell.angle_alpha   90.00
_cell.angle_beta   90.00
_cell.angle_gamma   90.00
#
_symmetry.space_group_name_H-M   'P 1'
#
loop_
_entity.id
_entity.type
_entity.pdbx_description
1 polymer ?
#
loop_
_entity_poly.entity_id
_entity_poly.type
_entity_poly.pdbx_seq_one_letter_code
_entity_poly.pdbx_strand_id
1 'polypeptide(L)'
;MELILNRIKELIEYLNHYTKSYDEGHPEISDAEWDKMYFELQSLENKYSIYLENSPTQKVSYTVINSLEKVAHNHDMLSLEKTKTLTEVKDFLGNVPYLAMCKMDGLTCSLKYENGYLVSAETRGNGKVGENILHNAKVIPSIPKQIPITRTMVLDGEIICTKEDFKEFENDYANPRNFAAGSIRLLDSNECYKRKLKFVLWDVIEGLEDEQYLSNKLSIMSSCGFIIVPFNRGPSIVEVERTFKTIDEIVEDLVQLAENFPIDGIVFKYDDVGYGRSLGKTAHHFKNALAFKFVDEVVLTTLIDIDWTMGRTGVLTPVAVFEPVELEGSIVERASLHNLSIMEELLGKPYVGQKLWVSKRNMIIPQIEEAEKLGQTDVI
;
A
#
# COMPACT_ATOMS: atom_id res chain seq x y z
N MET A 1 -48.53 12.52 -10.04
CA MET A 1 -47.49 13.00 -9.13
C MET A 1 -47.41 12.13 -7.88
N GLU A 2 -48.53 11.94 -7.15
CA GLU A 2 -48.58 11.16 -5.91
C GLU A 2 -48.13 9.70 -6.09
N LEU A 3 -48.60 9.02 -7.15
CA LEU A 3 -48.16 7.65 -7.50
C LEU A 3 -46.65 7.53 -7.73
N ILE A 4 -46.04 8.54 -8.35
CA ILE A 4 -44.57 8.57 -8.60
C ILE A 4 -43.81 8.76 -7.30
N LEU A 5 -44.23 9.69 -6.45
CA LEU A 5 -43.67 9.92 -5.15
C LEU A 5 -43.74 8.67 -4.26
N ASN A 6 -44.87 7.94 -4.30
CA ASN A 6 -45.04 6.70 -3.56
C ASN A 6 -44.06 5.62 -4.10
N ARG A 7 -43.88 5.51 -5.43
CA ARG A 7 -42.95 4.56 -6.02
C ARG A 7 -41.48 4.89 -5.65
N ILE A 8 -41.12 6.17 -5.65
CA ILE A 8 -39.79 6.61 -5.20
C ILE A 8 -39.56 6.20 -3.73
N LYS A 9 -40.53 6.46 -2.84
CA LYS A 9 -40.43 6.08 -1.42
C LYS A 9 -40.29 4.56 -1.23
N GLU A 10 -41.10 3.78 -1.94
CA GLU A 10 -41.06 2.32 -1.91
C GLU A 10 -39.69 1.78 -2.36
N LEU A 11 -39.14 2.29 -3.46
CA LEU A 11 -37.82 1.91 -3.95
C LEU A 11 -36.69 2.27 -2.97
N ILE A 12 -36.77 3.45 -2.34
CA ILE A 12 -35.81 3.88 -1.30
C ILE A 12 -35.88 2.92 -0.10
N GLU A 13 -37.07 2.55 0.35
CA GLU A 13 -37.28 1.64 1.49
C GLU A 13 -36.71 0.25 1.17
N TYR A 14 -37.02 -0.32 0.02
CA TYR A 14 -36.50 -1.62 -0.41
C TYR A 14 -34.99 -1.62 -0.58
N LEU A 15 -34.45 -0.65 -1.28
CA LEU A 15 -33.00 -0.56 -1.51
C LEU A 15 -32.21 -0.40 -0.20
N ASN A 16 -32.70 0.42 0.73
CA ASN A 16 -32.06 0.56 2.04
C ASN A 16 -32.18 -0.73 2.88
N HIS A 17 -33.32 -1.42 2.83
CA HIS A 17 -33.52 -2.70 3.50
C HIS A 17 -32.57 -3.78 2.93
N TYR A 18 -32.55 -3.96 1.61
CA TYR A 18 -31.71 -4.97 0.96
C TYR A 18 -30.23 -4.67 1.07
N THR A 19 -29.82 -3.41 1.07
CA THR A 19 -28.45 -3.01 1.37
C THR A 19 -28.06 -3.45 2.78
N LYS A 20 -28.94 -3.22 3.76
CA LYS A 20 -28.69 -3.63 5.15
C LYS A 20 -28.59 -5.15 5.30
N SER A 21 -29.51 -5.93 4.70
CA SER A 21 -29.46 -7.40 4.74
C SER A 21 -28.21 -7.95 4.05
N TYR A 22 -27.81 -7.36 2.92
CA TYR A 22 -26.56 -7.71 2.24
C TYR A 22 -25.33 -7.45 3.14
N ASP A 23 -25.29 -6.30 3.80
CA ASP A 23 -24.24 -5.89 4.70
C ASP A 23 -24.14 -6.76 5.97
N GLU A 24 -25.27 -7.28 6.43
CA GLU A 24 -25.37 -8.24 7.55
C GLU A 24 -24.99 -9.67 7.14
N GLY A 25 -24.64 -9.91 5.86
CA GLY A 25 -24.23 -11.24 5.34
C GLY A 25 -25.39 -12.16 4.99
N HIS A 26 -26.61 -11.66 4.90
CA HIS A 26 -27.83 -12.39 4.58
C HIS A 26 -28.56 -11.78 3.38
N PRO A 27 -27.97 -11.79 2.15
CA PRO A 27 -28.60 -11.18 0.98
C PRO A 27 -29.93 -11.82 0.67
N GLU A 28 -30.99 -11.01 0.60
CA GLU A 28 -32.37 -11.45 0.33
C GLU A 28 -32.71 -11.40 -1.16
N ILE A 29 -31.94 -10.62 -1.94
CA ILE A 29 -32.07 -10.50 -3.40
C ILE A 29 -30.69 -10.58 -4.06
N SER A 30 -30.69 -10.83 -5.38
CA SER A 30 -29.44 -10.79 -6.17
C SER A 30 -28.98 -9.36 -6.44
N ASP A 31 -27.68 -9.19 -6.70
CA ASP A 31 -27.09 -7.89 -7.08
C ASP A 31 -27.79 -7.30 -8.32
N ALA A 32 -28.16 -8.17 -9.29
CA ALA A 32 -28.86 -7.74 -10.51
C ALA A 32 -30.27 -7.20 -10.23
N GLU A 33 -30.99 -7.75 -9.25
CA GLU A 33 -32.32 -7.24 -8.83
C GLU A 33 -32.17 -5.92 -8.05
N TRP A 34 -31.12 -5.82 -7.21
CA TRP A 34 -30.82 -4.57 -6.52
C TRP A 34 -30.48 -3.45 -7.52
N ASP A 35 -29.58 -3.71 -8.46
CA ASP A 35 -29.19 -2.77 -9.52
C ASP A 35 -30.38 -2.29 -10.34
N LYS A 36 -31.29 -3.19 -10.71
CA LYS A 36 -32.50 -2.84 -11.46
C LYS A 36 -33.38 -1.84 -10.70
N MET A 37 -33.55 -2.04 -9.40
CA MET A 37 -34.33 -1.12 -8.56
C MET A 37 -33.61 0.21 -8.36
N TYR A 38 -32.27 0.18 -8.23
CA TYR A 38 -31.45 1.38 -8.10
C TYR A 38 -31.52 2.26 -9.34
N PHE A 39 -31.38 1.68 -10.54
CA PHE A 39 -31.50 2.43 -11.79
C PHE A 39 -32.94 2.91 -12.07
N GLU A 40 -33.97 2.17 -11.65
CA GLU A 40 -35.37 2.64 -11.69
C GLU A 40 -35.51 3.88 -10.81
N LEU A 41 -35.04 3.84 -9.57
CA LEU A 41 -35.08 4.97 -8.64
C LEU A 41 -34.34 6.20 -9.22
N GLN A 42 -33.12 6.01 -9.67
CA GLN A 42 -32.32 7.09 -10.27
C GLN A 42 -33.00 7.73 -11.49
N SER A 43 -33.63 6.89 -12.35
CA SER A 43 -34.38 7.36 -13.51
C SER A 43 -35.62 8.20 -13.12
N LEU A 44 -36.37 7.75 -12.09
CA LEU A 44 -37.53 8.48 -11.59
C LEU A 44 -37.12 9.80 -10.92
N GLU A 45 -36.11 9.80 -10.07
CA GLU A 45 -35.56 11.00 -9.41
C GLU A 45 -35.13 12.05 -10.43
N ASN A 46 -34.33 11.64 -11.44
CA ASN A 46 -33.85 12.54 -12.48
C ASN A 46 -34.99 13.08 -13.36
N LYS A 47 -35.92 12.21 -13.76
CA LYS A 47 -37.05 12.58 -14.65
C LYS A 47 -38.02 13.57 -14.01
N TYR A 48 -38.26 13.43 -12.72
CA TYR A 48 -39.25 14.26 -12.00
C TYR A 48 -38.63 15.30 -11.08
N SER A 49 -37.28 15.32 -10.99
CA SER A 49 -36.51 16.21 -10.11
C SER A 49 -36.95 16.11 -8.64
N ILE A 50 -37.25 14.88 -8.18
CA ILE A 50 -37.65 14.57 -6.82
C ILE A 50 -36.55 13.77 -6.14
N TYR A 51 -35.82 14.39 -5.22
CA TYR A 51 -34.76 13.76 -4.45
C TYR A 51 -35.11 13.78 -2.97
N LEU A 52 -35.19 12.61 -2.35
CA LEU A 52 -35.46 12.49 -0.92
C LEU A 52 -34.19 12.29 -0.12
N GLU A 53 -34.15 12.80 1.11
CA GLU A 53 -32.96 12.82 1.96
C GLU A 53 -32.35 11.44 2.24
N ASN A 54 -33.20 10.37 2.24
CA ASN A 54 -32.75 9.00 2.52
C ASN A 54 -32.49 8.19 1.25
N SER A 55 -32.51 8.81 0.06
CA SER A 55 -32.32 8.07 -1.19
C SER A 55 -30.88 7.54 -1.30
N PRO A 56 -30.72 6.23 -1.60
CA PRO A 56 -29.41 5.63 -1.82
C PRO A 56 -28.70 6.17 -3.08
N THR A 57 -29.41 6.89 -3.96
CA THR A 57 -28.83 7.55 -5.12
C THR A 57 -28.17 8.89 -4.74
N GLN A 58 -28.55 9.49 -3.60
CA GLN A 58 -28.07 10.78 -3.11
C GLN A 58 -27.05 10.62 -1.98
N LYS A 59 -26.98 9.47 -1.36
CA LYS A 59 -26.00 9.13 -0.33
C LYS A 59 -25.07 8.05 -0.87
N VAL A 60 -23.77 8.18 -0.58
CA VAL A 60 -22.87 7.02 -0.65
C VAL A 60 -23.43 6.02 0.37
N SER A 61 -23.94 4.89 -0.10
CA SER A 61 -24.38 3.80 0.78
C SER A 61 -23.16 3.38 1.58
N TYR A 62 -23.14 3.62 2.88
CA TYR A 62 -22.07 3.17 3.73
C TYR A 62 -22.57 2.07 4.66
N THR A 63 -21.73 1.08 4.79
CA THR A 63 -21.91 -0.03 5.70
C THR A 63 -21.10 0.23 6.94
N VAL A 64 -21.71 0.20 8.10
CA VAL A 64 -21.03 0.10 9.38
C VAL A 64 -20.90 -1.39 9.71
N ILE A 65 -19.68 -1.95 9.50
CA ILE A 65 -19.38 -3.33 9.90
C ILE A 65 -18.79 -3.34 11.31
N ASN A 66 -19.07 -4.39 12.07
CA ASN A 66 -18.59 -4.50 13.46
C ASN A 66 -17.15 -4.99 13.56
N SER A 67 -16.63 -5.67 12.51
CA SER A 67 -15.25 -6.15 12.41
C SER A 67 -14.92 -6.50 10.96
N LEU A 68 -13.62 -6.49 10.62
CA LEU A 68 -13.17 -6.94 9.32
C LEU A 68 -13.10 -8.47 9.29
N GLU A 69 -13.76 -9.06 8.30
CA GLU A 69 -13.71 -10.49 8.04
C GLU A 69 -12.32 -10.89 7.54
N LYS A 70 -11.86 -12.09 7.91
CA LYS A 70 -10.64 -12.70 7.39
C LYS A 70 -10.94 -13.51 6.14
N VAL A 71 -10.23 -13.22 5.06
CA VAL A 71 -10.40 -13.86 3.74
C VAL A 71 -9.10 -14.55 3.33
N ALA A 72 -9.23 -15.79 2.84
CA ALA A 72 -8.10 -16.52 2.25
C ALA A 72 -7.86 -16.03 0.81
N HIS A 73 -6.59 -15.74 0.49
CA HIS A 73 -6.21 -15.34 -0.87
C HIS A 73 -6.31 -16.49 -1.86
N ASN A 74 -6.62 -16.18 -3.12
CA ASN A 74 -6.61 -17.11 -4.23
C ASN A 74 -5.18 -17.34 -4.80
N HIS A 75 -4.21 -16.55 -4.39
CA HIS A 75 -2.79 -16.65 -4.76
C HIS A 75 -1.90 -16.23 -3.58
N ASP A 76 -0.61 -16.59 -3.65
CA ASP A 76 0.36 -16.19 -2.63
C ASP A 76 0.76 -14.72 -2.81
N MET A 77 0.57 -13.89 -1.78
CA MET A 77 1.02 -12.50 -1.73
C MET A 77 2.35 -12.41 -0.96
N LEU A 78 3.43 -12.90 -1.59
CA LEU A 78 4.74 -13.00 -0.96
C LEU A 78 5.43 -11.63 -0.83
N SER A 79 6.47 -11.58 0.00
CA SER A 79 7.38 -10.44 0.07
C SER A 79 8.31 -10.42 -1.14
N LEU A 80 9.05 -9.33 -1.32
CA LEU A 80 10.13 -9.23 -2.31
C LEU A 80 11.48 -9.51 -1.66
N GLU A 81 12.38 -10.13 -2.40
CA GLU A 81 13.81 -10.10 -2.08
C GLU A 81 14.31 -8.65 -2.15
N LYS A 82 15.26 -8.28 -1.29
CA LYS A 82 15.69 -6.90 -1.10
C LYS A 82 17.19 -6.77 -1.23
N THR A 83 17.63 -5.69 -1.86
CA THR A 83 19.04 -5.29 -1.92
C THR A 83 19.18 -3.78 -1.64
N LYS A 84 20.37 -3.37 -1.21
CA LYS A 84 20.79 -1.95 -1.09
C LYS A 84 21.88 -1.60 -2.11
N THR A 85 22.26 -2.51 -3.02
CA THR A 85 23.32 -2.30 -3.99
C THR A 85 22.83 -2.43 -5.42
N LEU A 86 23.24 -1.49 -6.28
CA LEU A 86 22.91 -1.56 -7.71
C LEU A 86 23.71 -2.66 -8.43
N THR A 87 24.82 -3.13 -7.85
CA THR A 87 25.55 -4.29 -8.38
C THR A 87 24.70 -5.54 -8.35
N GLU A 88 24.03 -5.83 -7.24
CA GLU A 88 23.11 -6.97 -7.14
C GLU A 88 21.89 -6.83 -8.06
N VAL A 89 21.41 -5.60 -8.29
CA VAL A 89 20.36 -5.35 -9.30
C VAL A 89 20.87 -5.72 -10.70
N LYS A 90 22.09 -5.31 -11.07
CA LYS A 90 22.71 -5.65 -12.37
C LYS A 90 22.85 -7.16 -12.54
N ASP A 91 23.34 -7.84 -11.50
CA ASP A 91 23.50 -9.30 -11.50
C ASP A 91 22.16 -10.02 -11.62
N PHE A 92 21.11 -9.53 -10.92
CA PHE A 92 19.76 -10.06 -11.02
C PHE A 92 19.19 -9.91 -12.43
N LEU A 93 19.26 -8.72 -13.03
CA LEU A 93 18.68 -8.44 -14.33
C LEU A 93 19.41 -9.18 -15.46
N GLY A 94 20.71 -9.33 -15.38
CA GLY A 94 21.52 -9.94 -16.42
C GLY A 94 21.24 -9.31 -17.78
N ASN A 95 20.80 -10.13 -18.76
CA ASN A 95 20.51 -9.68 -20.11
C ASN A 95 19.03 -9.94 -20.49
N VAL A 96 18.10 -9.75 -19.57
CA VAL A 96 16.66 -10.01 -19.76
C VAL A 96 15.89 -8.70 -19.68
N PRO A 97 14.90 -8.47 -20.57
CA PRO A 97 14.02 -7.32 -20.50
C PRO A 97 13.28 -7.23 -19.16
N TYR A 98 13.19 -6.02 -18.63
CA TYR A 98 12.67 -5.76 -17.30
C TYR A 98 11.80 -4.50 -17.22
N LEU A 99 11.06 -4.39 -16.12
CA LEU A 99 10.44 -3.17 -15.64
C LEU A 99 11.19 -2.71 -14.38
N ALA A 100 11.57 -1.44 -14.33
CA ALA A 100 11.90 -0.74 -13.12
C ALA A 100 10.66 0.03 -12.68
N MET A 101 10.09 -0.30 -11.53
CA MET A 101 8.83 0.24 -11.02
C MET A 101 9.04 0.92 -9.67
N CYS A 102 8.40 2.05 -9.44
CA CYS A 102 8.42 2.68 -8.12
C CYS A 102 7.86 1.71 -7.06
N LYS A 103 8.61 1.49 -5.99
CA LYS A 103 8.15 0.72 -4.85
C LYS A 103 7.27 1.58 -3.96
N MET A 104 5.95 1.45 -4.14
CA MET A 104 4.99 2.21 -3.35
C MET A 104 5.09 1.85 -1.87
N ASP A 105 5.03 2.85 -1.01
CA ASP A 105 5.03 2.69 0.44
C ASP A 105 3.62 2.92 1.01
N GLY A 106 2.86 1.84 1.12
CA GLY A 106 1.48 1.84 1.56
C GLY A 106 1.06 0.50 2.16
N LEU A 107 -0.16 0.07 1.86
CA LEU A 107 -0.69 -1.23 2.23
C LEU A 107 -1.06 -2.03 0.98
N THR A 108 -0.41 -3.17 0.79
CA THR A 108 -0.71 -4.08 -0.33
C THR A 108 -2.15 -4.59 -0.25
N CYS A 109 -2.83 -4.53 -1.37
CA CYS A 109 -4.22 -4.94 -1.54
C CYS A 109 -4.39 -5.72 -2.84
N SER A 110 -5.20 -6.77 -2.81
CA SER A 110 -5.66 -7.51 -3.99
C SER A 110 -7.11 -7.17 -4.28
N LEU A 111 -7.43 -6.95 -5.56
CA LEU A 111 -8.78 -6.68 -6.05
C LEU A 111 -9.22 -7.81 -6.97
N LYS A 112 -10.47 -8.26 -6.83
CA LYS A 112 -11.07 -9.24 -7.75
C LYS A 112 -12.27 -8.65 -8.46
N TYR A 113 -12.29 -8.84 -9.78
CA TYR A 113 -13.44 -8.49 -10.63
C TYR A 113 -14.02 -9.76 -11.26
N GLU A 114 -15.33 -9.83 -11.32
CA GLU A 114 -16.08 -10.85 -12.04
C GLU A 114 -17.15 -10.18 -12.92
N ASN A 115 -17.27 -10.63 -14.16
CA ASN A 115 -18.17 -10.02 -15.14
C ASN A 115 -18.00 -8.49 -15.28
N GLY A 116 -16.81 -8.00 -15.01
CA GLY A 116 -16.47 -6.59 -15.04
C GLY A 116 -16.74 -5.81 -13.75
N TYR A 117 -17.33 -6.41 -12.72
CA TYR A 117 -17.67 -5.74 -11.45
C TYR A 117 -16.67 -6.10 -10.35
N LEU A 118 -16.34 -5.12 -9.50
CA LEU A 118 -15.53 -5.34 -8.30
C LEU A 118 -16.31 -6.16 -7.27
N VAL A 119 -15.87 -7.40 -7.02
CA VAL A 119 -16.52 -8.35 -6.12
C VAL A 119 -15.75 -8.65 -4.85
N SER A 120 -14.42 -8.44 -4.83
CA SER A 120 -13.58 -8.62 -3.64
C SER A 120 -12.46 -7.60 -3.59
N ALA A 121 -12.09 -7.23 -2.37
CA ALA A 121 -10.89 -6.45 -2.07
C ALA A 121 -10.36 -6.90 -0.70
N GLU A 122 -9.11 -7.33 -0.66
CA GLU A 122 -8.48 -7.82 0.56
C GLU A 122 -7.07 -7.27 0.77
N THR A 123 -6.70 -7.03 2.02
CA THR A 123 -5.33 -6.67 2.39
C THR A 123 -4.42 -7.89 2.29
N ARG A 124 -3.11 -7.69 2.05
CA ARG A 124 -2.15 -8.81 2.01
C ARG A 124 -2.16 -9.68 3.27
N GLY A 125 -2.36 -9.08 4.47
CA GLY A 125 -2.26 -9.79 5.73
C GLY A 125 -0.92 -10.52 5.88
N ASN A 126 -0.98 -11.83 6.14
CA ASN A 126 0.21 -12.70 6.24
C ASN A 126 0.63 -13.33 4.90
N GLY A 127 0.06 -12.90 3.78
CA GLY A 127 0.31 -13.41 2.44
C GLY A 127 -0.56 -14.59 2.00
N LYS A 128 -1.33 -15.17 2.93
CA LYS A 128 -2.31 -16.25 2.68
C LYS A 128 -3.72 -15.88 3.12
N VAL A 129 -3.83 -15.06 4.15
CA VAL A 129 -5.09 -14.59 4.72
C VAL A 129 -4.97 -13.09 4.96
N GLY A 130 -5.88 -12.34 4.40
CA GLY A 130 -6.02 -10.89 4.55
C GLY A 130 -7.31 -10.50 5.25
N GLU A 131 -7.61 -9.21 5.24
CA GLU A 131 -8.84 -8.62 5.77
C GLU A 131 -9.69 -8.14 4.61
N ASN A 132 -10.98 -8.46 4.63
CA ASN A 132 -11.95 -7.96 3.66
C ASN A 132 -12.11 -6.45 3.83
N ILE A 133 -11.76 -5.69 2.79
CA ILE A 133 -11.85 -4.23 2.74
C ILE A 133 -12.73 -3.75 1.58
N LEU A 134 -13.56 -4.63 1.02
CA LEU A 134 -14.38 -4.32 -0.16
C LEU A 134 -15.25 -3.07 0.02
N HIS A 135 -15.85 -2.89 1.21
CA HIS A 135 -16.67 -1.72 1.54
C HIS A 135 -15.89 -0.40 1.38
N ASN A 136 -14.63 -0.38 1.80
CA ASN A 136 -13.75 0.78 1.65
C ASN A 136 -13.17 0.90 0.24
N ALA A 137 -12.82 -0.22 -0.41
CA ALA A 137 -12.35 -0.21 -1.79
C ALA A 137 -13.37 0.40 -2.75
N LYS A 138 -14.67 0.16 -2.53
CA LYS A 138 -15.76 0.73 -3.33
C LYS A 138 -15.87 2.27 -3.25
N VAL A 139 -15.34 2.91 -2.22
CA VAL A 139 -15.39 4.37 -2.06
C VAL A 139 -14.08 5.07 -2.45
N ILE A 140 -13.03 4.32 -2.81
CA ILE A 140 -11.78 4.89 -3.31
C ILE A 140 -11.95 5.27 -4.80
N PRO A 141 -11.83 6.56 -5.18
CA PRO A 141 -12.12 7.01 -6.55
C PRO A 141 -11.20 6.39 -7.62
N SER A 142 -9.98 5.98 -7.27
CA SER A 142 -9.03 5.35 -8.19
C SER A 142 -9.25 3.84 -8.38
N ILE A 143 -10.26 3.26 -7.73
CA ILE A 143 -10.70 1.88 -7.96
C ILE A 143 -12.00 1.92 -8.77
N PRO A 144 -11.96 1.58 -10.08
CA PRO A 144 -13.17 1.48 -10.88
C PRO A 144 -14.12 0.43 -10.32
N LYS A 145 -15.38 0.77 -10.07
CA LYS A 145 -16.39 -0.21 -9.63
C LYS A 145 -16.74 -1.19 -10.72
N GLN A 146 -16.57 -0.77 -11.98
CA GLN A 146 -16.80 -1.56 -13.18
C GLN A 146 -15.71 -1.31 -14.21
N ILE A 147 -15.27 -2.39 -14.87
CA ILE A 147 -14.31 -2.37 -15.99
C ILE A 147 -14.92 -3.04 -17.23
N PRO A 148 -14.45 -2.74 -18.44
CA PRO A 148 -15.01 -3.32 -19.67
C PRO A 148 -14.64 -4.79 -19.90
N ILE A 149 -13.78 -5.37 -19.06
CA ILE A 149 -13.30 -6.76 -19.18
C ILE A 149 -14.23 -7.66 -18.36
N THR A 150 -14.93 -8.60 -19.01
CA THR A 150 -15.94 -9.46 -18.36
C THR A 150 -15.39 -10.76 -17.80
N ARG A 151 -14.18 -11.19 -18.19
CA ARG A 151 -13.52 -12.35 -17.57
C ARG A 151 -13.07 -12.02 -16.15
N THR A 152 -12.86 -13.03 -15.33
CA THR A 152 -12.31 -12.85 -13.98
C THR A 152 -10.95 -12.14 -14.06
N MET A 153 -10.78 -11.12 -13.24
CA MET A 153 -9.54 -10.38 -13.10
C MET A 153 -9.10 -10.39 -11.64
N VAL A 154 -7.82 -10.63 -11.39
CA VAL A 154 -7.18 -10.47 -10.07
C VAL A 154 -6.02 -9.50 -10.21
N LEU A 155 -6.05 -8.44 -9.44
CA LEU A 155 -5.18 -7.27 -9.58
C LEU A 155 -4.52 -6.96 -8.26
N ASP A 156 -3.19 -6.91 -8.21
CA ASP A 156 -2.45 -6.51 -7.02
C ASP A 156 -1.94 -5.08 -7.14
N GLY A 157 -2.07 -4.35 -6.05
CA GLY A 157 -1.65 -2.95 -5.99
C GLY A 157 -1.38 -2.50 -4.55
N GLU A 158 -1.12 -1.21 -4.42
CA GLU A 158 -0.85 -0.59 -3.14
C GLU A 158 -1.89 0.48 -2.84
N ILE A 159 -2.49 0.44 -1.65
CA ILE A 159 -3.29 1.53 -1.10
C ILE A 159 -2.34 2.54 -0.47
N ILE A 160 -2.38 3.77 -0.96
CA ILE A 160 -1.52 4.86 -0.51
C ILE A 160 -2.31 6.12 -0.17
N CYS A 161 -1.71 7.01 0.59
CA CYS A 161 -2.04 8.43 0.63
C CYS A 161 -0.90 9.21 -0.03
N THR A 162 -1.19 10.14 -0.94
CA THR A 162 -0.14 10.97 -1.55
C THR A 162 0.50 11.89 -0.51
N LYS A 163 1.74 12.33 -0.75
CA LYS A 163 2.42 13.27 0.14
C LYS A 163 1.65 14.59 0.29
N GLU A 164 1.00 15.05 -0.77
CA GLU A 164 0.18 16.26 -0.75
C GLU A 164 -1.10 16.08 0.07
N ASP A 165 -1.84 14.99 -0.16
CA ASP A 165 -3.07 14.71 0.60
C ASP A 165 -2.78 14.42 2.08
N PHE A 166 -1.61 13.83 2.40
CA PHE A 166 -1.21 13.51 3.76
C PHE A 166 -0.97 14.75 4.63
N LYS A 167 -0.59 15.90 4.06
CA LYS A 167 -0.37 17.15 4.81
C LYS A 167 -1.56 17.55 5.69
N GLU A 168 -2.78 17.16 5.30
CA GLU A 168 -3.98 17.44 6.11
C GLU A 168 -4.04 16.59 7.40
N PHE A 169 -3.23 15.52 7.50
CA PHE A 169 -3.28 14.49 8.54
C PHE A 169 -1.95 14.30 9.29
N GLU A 170 -0.91 15.04 8.94
CA GLU A 170 0.46 14.89 9.49
C GLU A 170 0.55 15.13 11.00
N ASN A 171 -0.40 15.88 11.58
CA ASN A 171 -0.43 16.12 13.03
C ASN A 171 -0.91 14.88 13.83
N ASP A 172 -1.67 13.98 13.19
CA ASP A 172 -2.31 12.84 13.85
C ASP A 172 -1.61 11.50 13.53
N TYR A 173 -0.80 11.47 12.47
CA TYR A 173 -0.17 10.25 11.96
C TYR A 173 1.29 10.44 11.63
N ALA A 174 2.12 9.45 11.95
CA ALA A 174 3.57 9.52 11.79
C ALA A 174 4.03 9.57 10.32
N ASN A 175 3.29 8.97 9.39
CA ASN A 175 3.64 8.91 7.97
C ASN A 175 2.46 8.46 7.09
N PRO A 176 2.54 8.68 5.75
CA PRO A 176 1.49 8.31 4.79
C PRO A 176 1.13 6.82 4.82
N ARG A 177 2.09 5.92 5.03
CA ARG A 177 1.88 4.47 5.08
C ARG A 177 1.01 4.06 6.25
N ASN A 178 1.33 4.51 7.48
CA ASN A 178 0.55 4.20 8.67
C ASN A 178 -0.86 4.78 8.56
N PHE A 179 -0.98 5.98 8.00
CA PHE A 179 -2.25 6.61 7.71
C PHE A 179 -3.10 5.77 6.74
N ALA A 180 -2.53 5.36 5.59
CA ALA A 180 -3.22 4.55 4.60
C ALA A 180 -3.65 3.20 5.19
N ALA A 181 -2.74 2.51 5.93
CA ALA A 181 -3.00 1.22 6.55
C ALA A 181 -4.10 1.27 7.63
N GLY A 182 -4.17 2.35 8.39
CA GLY A 182 -5.25 2.57 9.38
C GLY A 182 -6.56 2.94 8.69
N SER A 183 -6.51 3.83 7.70
CA SER A 183 -7.68 4.38 7.02
C SER A 183 -8.44 3.35 6.19
N ILE A 184 -7.74 2.44 5.48
CA ILE A 184 -8.40 1.40 4.68
C ILE A 184 -9.12 0.34 5.54
N ARG A 185 -8.78 0.24 6.82
CA ARG A 185 -9.40 -0.67 7.78
C ARG A 185 -10.54 -0.06 8.59
N LEU A 186 -10.92 1.19 8.31
CA LEU A 186 -12.05 1.83 8.96
C LEU A 186 -13.33 1.03 8.70
N LEU A 187 -14.18 0.93 9.71
CA LEU A 187 -15.47 0.25 9.61
C LEU A 187 -16.51 1.10 8.88
N ASP A 188 -16.32 2.42 8.85
CA ASP A 188 -17.18 3.38 8.17
C ASP A 188 -16.54 3.84 6.86
N SER A 189 -17.17 3.47 5.74
CA SER A 189 -16.69 3.82 4.39
C SER A 189 -16.74 5.34 4.12
N ASN A 190 -17.64 6.09 4.75
CA ASN A 190 -17.66 7.56 4.60
C ASN A 190 -16.43 8.20 5.24
N GLU A 191 -16.00 7.70 6.39
CA GLU A 191 -14.76 8.17 7.00
C GLU A 191 -13.55 7.76 6.15
N CYS A 192 -13.55 6.56 5.57
CA CYS A 192 -12.52 6.13 4.64
C CYS A 192 -12.48 7.02 3.38
N TYR A 193 -13.62 7.37 2.80
CA TYR A 193 -13.70 8.27 1.64
C TYR A 193 -13.03 9.62 1.88
N LYS A 194 -13.20 10.21 3.06
CA LYS A 194 -12.59 11.49 3.45
C LYS A 194 -11.06 11.43 3.56
N ARG A 195 -10.49 10.22 3.66
CA ARG A 195 -9.05 10.00 3.79
C ARG A 195 -8.28 10.13 2.46
N LYS A 196 -8.97 10.35 1.33
CA LYS A 196 -8.38 10.60 -0.01
C LYS A 196 -7.40 9.51 -0.45
N LEU A 197 -7.61 8.26 -0.03
CA LEU A 197 -6.76 7.13 -0.41
C LEU A 197 -6.77 6.91 -1.91
N LYS A 198 -5.67 6.36 -2.43
CA LYS A 198 -5.52 5.93 -3.83
C LYS A 198 -5.04 4.49 -3.88
N PHE A 199 -5.52 3.76 -4.87
CA PHE A 199 -4.99 2.45 -5.24
C PHE A 199 -4.09 2.62 -6.45
N VAL A 200 -2.86 2.11 -6.36
CA VAL A 200 -1.86 2.11 -7.44
C VAL A 200 -1.58 0.67 -7.83
N LEU A 201 -2.00 0.29 -9.02
CA LEU A 201 -1.85 -1.05 -9.56
C LEU A 201 -0.40 -1.33 -9.95
N TRP A 202 0.15 -2.49 -9.58
CA TRP A 202 1.50 -2.89 -9.96
C TRP A 202 1.60 -4.31 -10.54
N ASP A 203 0.56 -5.15 -10.44
CA ASP A 203 0.53 -6.48 -11.11
C ASP A 203 -0.88 -6.89 -11.53
N VAL A 204 -0.94 -7.76 -12.55
CA VAL A 204 -2.15 -8.44 -13.02
C VAL A 204 -1.92 -9.95 -12.89
N ILE A 205 -2.51 -10.54 -11.85
CA ILE A 205 -2.31 -11.93 -11.46
C ILE A 205 -3.08 -12.87 -12.35
N GLU A 206 -4.36 -12.55 -12.64
CA GLU A 206 -5.28 -13.35 -13.44
C GLU A 206 -6.06 -12.47 -14.41
N GLY A 207 -6.43 -13.01 -15.58
CA GLY A 207 -7.38 -12.43 -16.51
C GLY A 207 -6.77 -11.82 -17.78
N LEU A 208 -5.46 -11.70 -17.90
CA LEU A 208 -4.75 -11.27 -19.13
C LEU A 208 -3.64 -12.26 -19.47
N GLU A 209 -3.98 -13.55 -19.56
CA GLU A 209 -3.04 -14.64 -19.86
C GLU A 209 -2.50 -14.57 -21.28
N ASP A 210 -3.25 -13.94 -22.20
CA ASP A 210 -2.86 -13.73 -23.60
C ASP A 210 -1.74 -12.69 -23.75
N GLU A 211 -1.53 -11.86 -22.72
CA GLU A 211 -0.49 -10.83 -22.73
C GLU A 211 0.81 -11.38 -22.16
N GLN A 212 1.84 -11.41 -23.02
CA GLN A 212 3.16 -11.91 -22.66
C GLN A 212 3.88 -11.00 -21.67
N TYR A 213 3.73 -9.68 -21.80
CA TYR A 213 4.48 -8.67 -21.05
C TYR A 213 3.64 -7.99 -19.99
N LEU A 214 4.22 -7.82 -18.78
CA LEU A 214 3.57 -7.10 -17.68
C LEU A 214 3.30 -5.63 -18.06
N SER A 215 4.22 -4.99 -18.79
CA SER A 215 4.04 -3.63 -19.29
C SER A 215 2.77 -3.46 -20.14
N ASN A 216 2.44 -4.44 -20.98
CA ASN A 216 1.20 -4.44 -21.76
C ASN A 216 -0.02 -4.60 -20.87
N LYS A 217 0.02 -5.53 -19.91
CA LYS A 217 -1.07 -5.72 -18.92
C LYS A 217 -1.37 -4.44 -18.15
N LEU A 218 -0.33 -3.76 -17.65
CA LEU A 218 -0.48 -2.48 -16.94
C LEU A 218 -1.08 -1.40 -17.85
N SER A 219 -0.67 -1.34 -19.12
CA SER A 219 -1.21 -0.38 -20.10
C SER A 219 -2.71 -0.62 -20.38
N ILE A 220 -3.13 -1.88 -20.49
CA ILE A 220 -4.54 -2.25 -20.64
C ILE A 220 -5.33 -1.79 -19.39
N MET A 221 -4.82 -2.05 -18.19
CA MET A 221 -5.50 -1.66 -16.96
C MET A 221 -5.55 -0.14 -16.76
N SER A 222 -4.52 0.59 -17.20
CA SER A 222 -4.57 2.07 -17.27
C SER A 222 -5.72 2.55 -18.16
N SER A 223 -5.95 1.90 -19.28
CA SER A 223 -7.08 2.21 -20.18
C SER A 223 -8.45 1.86 -19.55
N CYS A 224 -8.48 0.99 -18.55
CA CYS A 224 -9.67 0.68 -17.76
C CYS A 224 -9.89 1.68 -16.59
N GLY A 225 -9.03 2.69 -16.43
CA GLY A 225 -9.18 3.77 -15.43
C GLY A 225 -8.37 3.58 -14.14
N PHE A 226 -7.50 2.57 -14.07
CA PHE A 226 -6.59 2.42 -12.92
C PHE A 226 -5.42 3.39 -12.97
N ILE A 227 -5.01 3.88 -11.80
CA ILE A 227 -3.69 4.47 -11.63
C ILE A 227 -2.70 3.30 -11.60
N ILE A 228 -1.76 3.28 -12.55
CA ILE A 228 -0.69 2.29 -12.58
C ILE A 228 0.58 2.83 -11.91
N VAL A 229 1.37 1.95 -11.34
CA VAL A 229 2.67 2.28 -10.78
C VAL A 229 3.55 2.97 -11.84
N PRO A 230 4.23 4.09 -11.52
CA PRO A 230 5.22 4.65 -12.43
C PRO A 230 6.33 3.63 -12.70
N PHE A 231 6.63 3.41 -13.99
CA PHE A 231 7.67 2.46 -14.38
C PHE A 231 8.44 2.89 -15.63
N ASN A 232 9.67 2.40 -15.73
CA ASN A 232 10.50 2.43 -16.94
C ASN A 232 10.70 1.00 -17.45
N ARG A 233 10.59 0.79 -18.76
CA ARG A 233 10.87 -0.50 -19.40
C ARG A 233 12.27 -0.51 -19.97
N GLY A 234 13.11 -1.46 -19.56
CA GLY A 234 14.42 -1.69 -20.12
C GLY A 234 14.44 -2.95 -20.99
N PRO A 235 15.04 -2.91 -22.20
CA PRO A 235 15.16 -4.09 -23.07
C PRO A 235 16.10 -5.14 -22.47
N SER A 236 17.26 -4.73 -22.00
CA SER A 236 18.20 -5.48 -21.17
C SER A 236 19.21 -4.48 -20.58
N ILE A 237 19.89 -4.86 -19.52
CA ILE A 237 20.88 -3.96 -18.90
C ILE A 237 22.03 -3.61 -19.87
N VAL A 238 22.46 -4.57 -20.71
CA VAL A 238 23.53 -4.35 -21.71
C VAL A 238 23.09 -3.40 -22.82
N GLU A 239 21.84 -3.48 -23.24
CA GLU A 239 21.30 -2.56 -24.25
C GLU A 239 21.06 -1.17 -23.68
N VAL A 240 20.58 -1.08 -22.44
CA VAL A 240 20.38 0.20 -21.74
C VAL A 240 21.71 0.93 -21.55
N GLU A 241 22.75 0.25 -21.09
CA GLU A 241 24.09 0.87 -20.94
C GLU A 241 24.71 1.32 -22.30
N ARG A 242 24.32 0.68 -23.41
CA ARG A 242 24.71 1.13 -24.75
C ARG A 242 23.85 2.27 -25.30
N THR A 243 22.61 2.40 -24.85
CA THR A 243 21.61 3.32 -25.39
C THR A 243 21.41 4.61 -24.59
N PHE A 244 22.24 4.93 -23.59
CA PHE A 244 22.28 6.25 -22.94
C PHE A 244 21.74 6.39 -21.52
N LYS A 245 21.22 5.35 -20.82
CA LYS A 245 20.86 5.49 -19.41
C LYS A 245 21.48 4.38 -18.56
N THR A 246 22.15 4.77 -17.50
CA THR A 246 22.60 3.87 -16.45
C THR A 246 21.43 3.48 -15.54
N ILE A 247 21.59 2.43 -14.72
CA ILE A 247 20.55 2.09 -13.72
C ILE A 247 20.34 3.24 -12.73
N ASP A 248 21.39 3.94 -12.38
CA ASP A 248 21.34 5.11 -11.49
C ASP A 248 20.40 6.19 -12.07
N GLU A 249 20.59 6.54 -13.34
CA GLU A 249 19.72 7.51 -14.04
C GLU A 249 18.26 7.02 -14.14
N ILE A 250 18.02 5.73 -14.32
CA ILE A 250 16.66 5.16 -14.31
C ILE A 250 16.02 5.31 -12.93
N VAL A 251 16.77 5.08 -11.87
CA VAL A 251 16.30 5.27 -10.49
C VAL A 251 15.96 6.73 -10.23
N GLU A 252 16.85 7.67 -10.62
CA GLU A 252 16.64 9.11 -10.47
C GLU A 252 15.39 9.59 -11.22
N ASP A 253 15.21 9.17 -12.48
CA ASP A 253 14.01 9.48 -13.28
C ASP A 253 12.72 9.01 -12.58
N LEU A 254 12.73 7.78 -12.04
CA LEU A 254 11.56 7.22 -11.37
C LEU A 254 11.25 7.93 -10.05
N VAL A 255 12.27 8.32 -9.29
CA VAL A 255 12.10 9.12 -8.06
C VAL A 255 11.47 10.46 -8.39
N GLN A 256 11.92 11.12 -9.45
CA GLN A 256 11.35 12.38 -9.90
C GLN A 256 9.90 12.20 -10.41
N LEU A 257 9.63 11.14 -11.18
CA LEU A 257 8.28 10.83 -11.67
C LEU A 257 7.29 10.55 -10.53
N ALA A 258 7.78 9.99 -9.43
CA ALA A 258 6.99 9.64 -8.24
C ALA A 258 7.02 10.72 -7.14
N GLU A 259 7.34 11.98 -7.45
CA GLU A 259 7.53 13.05 -6.46
C GLU A 259 6.42 13.14 -5.40
N ASN A 260 5.16 13.00 -5.83
CA ASN A 260 4.00 13.07 -4.93
C ASN A 260 3.60 11.70 -4.34
N PHE A 261 4.16 10.59 -4.82
CA PHE A 261 3.88 9.27 -4.29
C PHE A 261 4.83 8.91 -3.14
N PRO A 262 4.36 8.27 -2.06
CA PRO A 262 5.25 7.68 -1.06
C PRO A 262 5.91 6.45 -1.67
N ILE A 263 7.24 6.47 -1.79
CA ILE A 263 8.05 5.35 -2.30
C ILE A 263 9.22 5.08 -1.35
N ASP A 264 9.61 3.81 -1.19
CA ASP A 264 10.73 3.37 -0.34
C ASP A 264 11.83 2.64 -1.14
N GLY A 265 11.77 2.71 -2.47
CA GLY A 265 12.71 2.05 -3.35
C GLY A 265 12.20 1.89 -4.77
N ILE A 266 12.88 1.05 -5.54
CA ILE A 266 12.50 0.64 -6.89
C ILE A 266 12.42 -0.88 -6.96
N VAL A 267 11.37 -1.42 -7.56
CA VAL A 267 11.23 -2.85 -7.84
C VAL A 267 11.67 -3.12 -9.28
N PHE A 268 12.70 -3.92 -9.43
CA PHE A 268 13.10 -4.45 -10.73
C PHE A 268 12.43 -5.81 -10.93
N LYS A 269 11.69 -5.97 -12.01
CA LYS A 269 10.92 -7.18 -12.31
C LYS A 269 11.05 -7.54 -13.77
N TYR A 270 11.18 -8.83 -14.12
CA TYR A 270 11.20 -9.25 -15.51
C TYR A 270 9.86 -8.93 -16.18
N ASP A 271 9.91 -8.34 -17.37
CA ASP A 271 8.71 -7.91 -18.11
C ASP A 271 7.97 -9.10 -18.71
N ASP A 272 8.70 -10.16 -19.16
CA ASP A 272 8.10 -11.39 -19.65
C ASP A 272 7.53 -12.21 -18.49
N VAL A 273 6.19 -12.30 -18.43
CA VAL A 273 5.44 -12.98 -17.36
C VAL A 273 5.73 -14.50 -17.35
N GLY A 274 5.86 -15.11 -18.54
CA GLY A 274 6.15 -16.54 -18.69
C GLY A 274 7.54 -16.87 -18.17
N TYR A 275 8.54 -16.09 -18.57
CA TYR A 275 9.90 -16.22 -18.05
C TYR A 275 9.93 -16.02 -16.52
N GLY A 276 9.33 -14.96 -16.01
CA GLY A 276 9.29 -14.69 -14.58
C GLY A 276 8.66 -15.84 -13.78
N ARG A 277 7.56 -16.42 -14.25
CA ARG A 277 6.91 -17.58 -13.61
C ARG A 277 7.80 -18.83 -13.62
N SER A 278 8.58 -19.05 -14.70
CA SER A 278 9.46 -20.21 -14.82
C SER A 278 10.57 -20.28 -13.77
N LEU A 279 10.96 -19.13 -13.19
CA LEU A 279 11.99 -19.02 -12.14
C LEU A 279 11.49 -19.55 -10.78
N GLY A 280 10.17 -19.67 -10.62
CA GLY A 280 9.54 -20.14 -9.39
C GLY A 280 9.63 -19.16 -8.22
N LYS A 281 9.52 -19.73 -7.02
CA LYS A 281 9.51 -18.96 -5.75
C LYS A 281 10.32 -19.68 -4.68
N THR A 282 10.74 -18.93 -3.66
CA THR A 282 11.22 -19.47 -2.38
C THR A 282 10.04 -19.58 -1.40
N ALA A 283 10.33 -19.93 -0.14
CA ALA A 283 9.30 -19.88 0.91
C ALA A 283 8.79 -18.47 1.21
N HIS A 284 9.55 -17.43 0.82
CA HIS A 284 9.29 -16.05 1.24
C HIS A 284 9.06 -15.06 0.10
N HIS A 285 9.62 -15.32 -1.10
CA HIS A 285 9.52 -14.39 -2.24
C HIS A 285 9.53 -15.12 -3.59
N PHE A 286 8.97 -14.47 -4.62
CA PHE A 286 9.12 -14.87 -6.01
C PHE A 286 10.49 -14.48 -6.52
N LYS A 287 11.07 -15.30 -7.42
CA LYS A 287 12.38 -15.07 -8.02
C LYS A 287 12.36 -14.14 -9.25
N ASN A 288 11.20 -13.61 -9.59
CA ASN A 288 11.00 -12.76 -10.78
C ASN A 288 11.15 -11.26 -10.51
N ALA A 289 11.40 -10.88 -9.26
CA ALA A 289 11.50 -9.49 -8.86
C ALA A 289 12.52 -9.29 -7.72
N LEU A 290 13.19 -8.14 -7.73
CA LEU A 290 14.14 -7.69 -6.71
C LEU A 290 13.82 -6.24 -6.33
N ALA A 291 13.69 -5.95 -5.05
CA ALA A 291 13.48 -4.61 -4.55
C ALA A 291 14.82 -3.96 -4.17
N PHE A 292 15.20 -2.93 -4.91
CA PHE A 292 16.26 -2.02 -4.52
C PHE A 292 15.69 -1.00 -3.54
N LYS A 293 16.09 -1.11 -2.27
CA LYS A 293 15.67 -0.16 -1.25
C LYS A 293 16.62 1.01 -1.19
N PHE A 294 16.06 2.19 -1.06
CA PHE A 294 16.88 3.37 -0.79
C PHE A 294 17.65 3.17 0.51
N VAL A 295 18.87 3.70 0.56
CA VAL A 295 19.65 3.70 1.79
C VAL A 295 18.94 4.63 2.77
N ASP A 296 18.63 4.12 3.96
CA ASP A 296 18.05 4.95 5.01
C ASP A 296 19.04 6.09 5.31
N GLU A 297 18.54 7.32 5.40
CA GLU A 297 19.37 8.46 5.78
C GLU A 297 19.95 8.22 7.17
N VAL A 298 21.28 8.36 7.31
CA VAL A 298 21.96 8.20 8.59
C VAL A 298 22.50 9.54 9.03
N VAL A 299 22.02 10.03 10.19
CA VAL A 299 22.40 11.32 10.74
C VAL A 299 23.16 11.15 12.05
N LEU A 300 24.21 11.95 12.23
CA LEU A 300 25.01 12.00 13.45
C LEU A 300 24.27 12.83 14.50
N THR A 301 24.13 12.29 15.71
CA THR A 301 23.58 12.98 16.87
C THR A 301 24.38 12.68 18.13
N THR A 302 23.90 13.13 19.28
CA THR A 302 24.59 13.01 20.58
C THR A 302 23.64 12.44 21.62
N LEU A 303 24.04 11.38 22.31
CA LEU A 303 23.28 10.78 23.42
C LEU A 303 23.14 11.77 24.57
N ILE A 304 21.91 11.99 25.01
CA ILE A 304 21.56 12.83 26.18
C ILE A 304 21.31 11.96 27.40
N ASP A 305 20.52 10.87 27.25
CA ASP A 305 20.11 10.03 28.38
C ASP A 305 19.68 8.64 27.87
N ILE A 306 19.44 7.71 28.81
CA ILE A 306 18.77 6.43 28.56
C ILE A 306 17.58 6.31 29.46
N ASP A 307 16.39 6.44 28.88
CA ASP A 307 15.13 6.22 29.57
C ASP A 307 14.79 4.73 29.67
N TRP A 308 14.14 4.36 30.77
CA TRP A 308 13.67 3.00 30.99
C TRP A 308 12.15 2.99 30.98
N THR A 309 11.57 2.34 29.95
CA THR A 309 10.12 2.19 29.83
C THR A 309 9.71 0.79 30.26
N MET A 310 8.63 0.70 31.04
CA MET A 310 8.06 -0.58 31.47
C MET A 310 6.85 -0.93 30.61
N GLY A 311 6.93 -2.04 29.87
CA GLY A 311 5.83 -2.57 29.09
C GLY A 311 4.72 -3.17 29.98
N ARG A 312 3.57 -3.48 29.39
CA ARG A 312 2.42 -4.10 30.11
C ARG A 312 2.75 -5.45 30.76
N THR A 313 3.79 -6.12 30.28
CA THR A 313 4.28 -7.41 30.80
C THR A 313 5.30 -7.27 31.93
N GLY A 314 5.60 -6.04 32.37
CA GLY A 314 6.61 -5.77 33.41
C GLY A 314 8.07 -5.78 32.88
N VAL A 315 8.27 -5.95 31.60
CA VAL A 315 9.63 -5.91 30.99
C VAL A 315 10.09 -4.47 30.88
N LEU A 316 11.30 -4.18 31.39
CA LEU A 316 11.97 -2.89 31.23
C LEU A 316 12.71 -2.86 29.88
N THR A 317 12.42 -1.84 29.08
CA THR A 317 13.05 -1.61 27.77
C THR A 317 13.85 -0.31 27.82
N PRO A 318 15.18 -0.32 27.53
CA PRO A 318 15.96 0.89 27.41
C PRO A 318 15.64 1.64 26.11
N VAL A 319 15.57 2.95 26.20
CA VAL A 319 15.31 3.87 25.08
C VAL A 319 16.39 4.95 25.11
N ALA A 320 17.18 5.05 24.06
CA ALA A 320 18.14 6.14 23.92
C ALA A 320 17.40 7.45 23.66
N VAL A 321 17.75 8.48 24.42
CA VAL A 321 17.34 9.87 24.21
C VAL A 321 18.54 10.65 23.71
N PHE A 322 18.39 11.35 22.59
CA PHE A 322 19.50 12.05 21.92
C PHE A 322 19.07 13.44 21.43
N GLU A 323 20.04 14.28 21.08
CA GLU A 323 19.73 15.59 20.51
C GLU A 323 18.83 15.43 19.29
N PRO A 324 17.72 16.23 19.21
CA PRO A 324 16.78 16.11 18.09
C PRO A 324 17.47 16.27 16.74
N VAL A 325 17.21 15.35 15.82
CA VAL A 325 17.70 15.40 14.44
C VAL A 325 16.54 15.25 13.47
N GLU A 326 16.63 15.93 12.34
CA GLU A 326 15.71 15.73 11.24
C GLU A 326 16.14 14.49 10.45
N LEU A 327 15.20 13.55 10.29
CA LEU A 327 15.36 12.32 9.50
C LEU A 327 14.13 12.13 8.65
N GLU A 328 14.29 12.11 7.34
CA GLU A 328 13.21 11.87 6.38
C GLU A 328 11.96 12.73 6.66
N GLY A 329 12.19 14.04 6.85
CA GLY A 329 11.12 15.04 7.04
C GLY A 329 10.43 15.01 8.40
N SER A 330 10.96 14.32 9.40
CA SER A 330 10.46 14.39 10.77
C SER A 330 11.58 14.49 11.80
N ILE A 331 11.30 15.17 12.91
CA ILE A 331 12.24 15.29 14.03
C ILE A 331 12.20 14.02 14.87
N VAL A 332 13.36 13.46 15.13
CA VAL A 332 13.57 12.25 15.93
C VAL A 332 14.52 12.56 17.07
N GLU A 333 14.17 12.13 18.28
CA GLU A 333 14.95 12.35 19.51
C GLU A 333 15.05 11.10 20.39
N ARG A 334 14.45 9.98 19.98
CA ARG A 334 14.37 8.74 20.76
C ARG A 334 14.47 7.52 19.86
N ALA A 335 15.23 6.50 20.31
CA ALA A 335 15.28 5.19 19.62
C ALA A 335 15.26 4.05 20.66
N SER A 336 14.48 2.99 20.39
CA SER A 336 14.45 1.81 21.24
C SER A 336 15.76 1.02 21.15
N LEU A 337 16.29 0.63 22.29
CA LEU A 337 17.45 -0.27 22.43
C LEU A 337 17.02 -1.71 22.69
N HIS A 338 15.73 -1.98 22.63
CA HIS A 338 15.08 -3.30 22.74
C HIS A 338 15.33 -4.03 24.08
N ASN A 339 16.58 -4.26 24.45
CA ASN A 339 16.98 -4.93 25.72
C ASN A 339 18.44 -4.59 26.06
N LEU A 340 18.88 -5.03 27.23
CA LEU A 340 20.24 -4.78 27.73
C LEU A 340 21.35 -5.30 26.81
N SER A 341 21.17 -6.50 26.25
CA SER A 341 22.20 -7.12 25.40
C SER A 341 22.40 -6.32 24.11
N ILE A 342 21.31 -5.87 23.47
CA ILE A 342 21.37 -5.03 22.28
C ILE A 342 21.94 -3.64 22.63
N MET A 343 21.55 -3.07 23.78
CA MET A 343 22.13 -1.81 24.25
C MET A 343 23.66 -1.90 24.43
N GLU A 344 24.15 -2.97 25.06
CA GLU A 344 25.58 -3.19 25.25
C GLU A 344 26.31 -3.44 23.94
N GLU A 345 25.69 -4.17 23.01
CA GLU A 345 26.25 -4.41 21.68
C GLU A 345 26.41 -3.12 20.88
N LEU A 346 25.36 -2.27 20.86
CA LEU A 346 25.35 -1.02 20.10
C LEU A 346 26.17 0.09 20.75
N LEU A 347 25.93 0.36 22.03
CA LEU A 347 26.50 1.51 22.73
C LEU A 347 27.76 1.18 23.54
N GLY A 348 27.97 -0.09 23.86
CA GLY A 348 28.98 -0.48 24.84
C GLY A 348 28.58 -0.02 26.25
N LYS A 349 29.44 0.79 26.89
CA LYS A 349 29.08 1.51 28.12
C LYS A 349 28.58 2.91 27.74
N PRO A 350 27.25 3.15 27.74
CA PRO A 350 26.71 4.43 27.31
C PRO A 350 27.13 5.56 28.24
N TYR A 351 27.36 6.74 27.67
CA TYR A 351 27.69 7.96 28.41
C TYR A 351 27.05 9.18 27.74
N VAL A 352 26.70 10.17 28.50
CA VAL A 352 26.18 11.45 28.00
C VAL A 352 27.23 12.13 27.12
N GLY A 353 26.81 12.55 25.93
CA GLY A 353 27.73 13.13 24.92
C GLY A 353 28.27 12.11 23.91
N GLN A 354 27.95 10.82 24.03
CA GLN A 354 28.33 9.78 23.06
C GLN A 354 27.74 10.09 21.69
N LYS A 355 28.56 9.98 20.64
CA LYS A 355 28.12 10.16 19.27
C LYS A 355 27.35 8.93 18.81
N LEU A 356 26.18 9.18 18.20
CA LEU A 356 25.29 8.16 17.65
C LEU A 356 25.03 8.45 16.19
N TRP A 357 25.06 7.42 15.36
CA TRP A 357 24.56 7.46 14.00
C TRP A 357 23.17 6.83 14.00
N VAL A 358 22.17 7.62 13.70
CA VAL A 358 20.76 7.21 13.75
C VAL A 358 20.12 7.24 12.38
N SER A 359 19.26 6.27 12.10
CA SER A 359 18.46 6.17 10.90
C SER A 359 16.98 5.95 11.26
N LYS A 360 16.12 5.93 10.24
CA LYS A 360 14.76 5.41 10.37
C LYS A 360 14.61 4.12 9.59
N ARG A 361 14.52 3.01 10.29
CA ARG A 361 14.21 1.74 9.64
C ARG A 361 12.81 1.78 9.04
N ASN A 362 12.72 1.51 7.72
CA ASN A 362 11.48 1.61 6.94
C ASN A 362 10.82 2.99 7.02
N MET A 363 11.60 4.07 7.12
CA MET A 363 11.15 5.47 7.23
C MET A 363 10.25 5.77 8.46
N ILE A 364 10.18 4.86 9.42
CA ILE A 364 9.22 4.93 10.54
C ILE A 364 9.89 4.82 11.90
N ILE A 365 10.70 3.79 12.10
CA ILE A 365 11.21 3.40 13.42
C ILE A 365 12.63 3.94 13.59
N PRO A 366 12.87 4.89 14.50
CA PRO A 366 14.23 5.35 14.81
C PRO A 366 15.07 4.18 15.33
N GLN A 367 16.27 4.06 14.77
CA GLN A 367 17.23 3.02 15.08
C GLN A 367 18.61 3.62 15.21
N ILE A 368 19.41 3.12 16.15
CA ILE A 368 20.83 3.43 16.23
C ILE A 368 21.58 2.43 15.35
N GLU A 369 22.26 2.93 14.33
CA GLU A 369 23.07 2.12 13.40
C GLU A 369 24.46 1.87 13.98
N GLU A 370 25.04 2.90 14.59
CA GLU A 370 26.37 2.87 15.15
C GLU A 370 26.48 3.87 16.30
N ALA A 371 27.40 3.59 17.25
CA ALA A 371 27.75 4.51 18.31
C ALA A 371 29.28 4.58 18.48
N GLU A 372 29.78 5.76 18.83
CA GLU A 372 31.16 5.95 19.21
C GLU A 372 31.45 5.09 20.45
N LYS A 373 32.36 4.12 20.32
CA LYS A 373 32.87 3.33 21.47
C LYS A 373 34.12 3.98 21.99
N LEU A 374 34.12 4.32 23.28
CA LEU A 374 35.37 4.72 23.94
C LEU A 374 36.38 3.59 23.73
N GLY A 375 37.48 3.89 23.02
CA GLY A 375 38.54 2.94 22.81
C GLY A 375 38.98 2.37 24.16
N GLN A 376 39.25 1.05 24.21
CA GLN A 376 40.08 0.48 25.25
C GLN A 376 41.43 1.22 25.16
N THR A 377 41.59 2.22 25.97
CA THR A 377 42.91 2.77 26.24
C THR A 377 43.71 1.61 26.80
N ASP A 378 44.72 1.20 26.05
CA ASP A 378 45.75 0.27 26.50
C ASP A 378 46.16 0.66 27.93
N VAL A 379 45.79 -0.18 28.87
CA VAL A 379 46.31 -0.10 30.22
C VAL A 379 47.73 -0.62 30.10
N ILE A 380 48.69 0.30 30.10
CA ILE A 380 50.10 0.00 30.29
C ILE A 380 50.30 -0.52 31.71
#